data_e8ddc6a4dff64b9c1687bbc6cd3f8a8e
#
_entry.id   e8ddc6a4dff64b9c1687bbc6cd3f8a8e
#
_cell.length_a   1.000
_cell.length_b   1.000
_cell.length_c   1.000
_cell.angle_alpha   90.00
_cell.angle_beta   90.00
_cell.angle_gamma   90.00
#
_symmetry.space_group_name_H-M   'P 1'
#
loop_
_entity.id
_entity.type
_entity.pdbx_description
1 polymer ?
#
loop_
_entity_poly.entity_id
_entity_poly.type
_entity_poly.pdbx_seq_one_letter_code
_entity_poly.pdbx_strand_id
1 'polypeptide(L)'
;MKKIGIIGMGYVGLPLWINFSKNGFQAVGFDANKDIVSALNKGQSYIGHIPSEDINESMKVGSYGTSDMSEIQSVDAIIICVPTPISKNREPDLQYVKSVMRQAAPFLRKGQLISLESTTYPGTTEELIIPVIEEQNFTIGRDFYVVYSPERENPGGDIRQENITKILGGATKACAQKGHALYGKVFKEVNIVSSIKIAELTKLLENIHRAVNLGMINEFKMICDKMGVDTMEVVDAAATKPFGFVPYYPGPGWGGHCIPVDPFYFSWKAKEFGMNARFIELAGEMNLNVQDWLQDKILHVLNLDGIALSSSKILLLGLSYKENVDDARESPSLRLYDWISSNGGHVKYSDPHFPKFPSSMKYSFKDSSVKLTSASLKKFDLVVLLTKHKDFDYPLIKKYSKRIIDTRGVFAPNQKTVFRG
;
A
#
# COMPACT_ATOMS: atom_id res chain seq x y z
N MET A 1 0.98 12.45 28.71
CA MET A 1 0.54 11.19 28.12
C MET A 1 1.67 10.19 28.33
N LYS A 2 1.35 9.02 28.86
CA LYS A 2 2.32 7.92 29.11
C LYS A 2 1.86 6.60 28.48
N LYS A 3 0.56 6.38 28.35
CA LYS A 3 -0.02 5.14 27.81
C LYS A 3 -0.82 5.45 26.54
N ILE A 4 -0.51 4.76 25.44
CA ILE A 4 -1.08 5.01 24.11
C ILE A 4 -1.80 3.76 23.62
N GLY A 5 -3.02 3.89 23.15
CA GLY A 5 -3.76 2.83 22.47
C GLY A 5 -3.64 2.98 20.95
N ILE A 6 -3.28 1.90 20.26
CA ILE A 6 -3.22 1.86 18.79
C ILE A 6 -4.17 0.78 18.31
N ILE A 7 -5.17 1.15 17.52
CA ILE A 7 -6.25 0.27 17.06
C ILE A 7 -6.00 -0.10 15.60
N GLY A 8 -5.85 -1.41 15.34
CA GLY A 8 -5.46 -1.98 14.05
C GLY A 8 -3.96 -2.20 14.00
N MET A 9 -3.52 -3.42 14.31
CA MET A 9 -2.11 -3.81 14.42
C MET A 9 -1.56 -4.39 13.10
N GLY A 10 -1.92 -3.75 11.98
CA GLY A 10 -1.43 -4.08 10.64
C GLY A 10 -0.12 -3.36 10.27
N TYR A 11 0.09 -3.18 8.95
CA TYR A 11 1.30 -2.57 8.38
C TYR A 11 1.57 -1.10 8.81
N VAL A 12 0.56 -0.41 9.34
CA VAL A 12 0.69 0.95 9.90
C VAL A 12 0.79 0.91 11.42
N GLY A 13 -0.12 0.17 12.06
CA GLY A 13 -0.23 0.20 13.52
C GLY A 13 0.93 -0.48 14.23
N LEU A 14 1.46 -1.60 13.73
CA LEU A 14 2.58 -2.30 14.38
C LEU A 14 3.88 -1.48 14.37
N PRO A 15 4.33 -0.88 13.24
CA PRO A 15 5.49 0.03 13.26
C PRO A 15 5.30 1.20 14.21
N LEU A 16 4.11 1.79 14.23
CA LEU A 16 3.81 2.91 15.11
C LEU A 16 3.82 2.50 16.59
N TRP A 17 3.28 1.32 16.93
CA TRP A 17 3.32 0.73 18.27
C TRP A 17 4.76 0.53 18.74
N ILE A 18 5.65 0.02 17.88
CA ILE A 18 7.07 -0.15 18.15
C ILE A 18 7.74 1.23 18.36
N ASN A 19 7.42 2.20 17.49
CA ASN A 19 8.03 3.53 17.54
C ASN A 19 7.64 4.28 18.82
N PHE A 20 6.38 4.24 19.24
CA PHE A 20 5.95 4.79 20.54
C PHE A 20 6.65 4.08 21.70
N SER A 21 6.76 2.76 21.66
CA SER A 21 7.42 1.98 22.72
C SER A 21 8.91 2.33 22.84
N LYS A 22 9.63 2.45 21.73
CA LYS A 22 11.06 2.88 21.68
C LYS A 22 11.26 4.29 22.25
N ASN A 23 10.22 5.13 22.23
CA ASN A 23 10.26 6.47 22.79
C ASN A 23 9.67 6.54 24.22
N GLY A 24 9.60 5.42 24.93
CA GLY A 24 9.28 5.34 26.36
C GLY A 24 7.79 5.41 26.70
N PHE A 25 6.91 5.20 25.73
CA PHE A 25 5.48 5.04 26.00
C PHE A 25 5.12 3.58 26.24
N GLN A 26 4.19 3.33 27.13
CA GLN A 26 3.49 2.05 27.17
C GLN A 26 2.44 2.05 26.06
N ALA A 27 2.66 1.25 25.01
CA ALA A 27 1.74 1.13 23.90
C ALA A 27 0.85 -0.12 24.04
N VAL A 28 -0.46 0.06 23.97
CA VAL A 28 -1.46 -1.01 23.94
C VAL A 28 -1.94 -1.17 22.50
N GLY A 29 -1.68 -2.33 21.91
CA GLY A 29 -2.12 -2.66 20.56
C GLY A 29 -3.49 -3.34 20.59
N PHE A 30 -4.50 -2.69 19.99
CA PHE A 30 -5.85 -3.27 19.90
C PHE A 30 -6.05 -3.91 18.52
N ASP A 31 -6.44 -5.17 18.49
CA ASP A 31 -6.81 -5.83 17.24
C ASP A 31 -7.95 -6.83 17.47
N ALA A 32 -8.88 -6.90 16.51
CA ALA A 32 -9.98 -7.86 16.54
C ALA A 32 -9.52 -9.29 16.24
N ASN A 33 -8.39 -9.45 15.54
CA ASN A 33 -7.78 -10.74 15.24
C ASN A 33 -6.97 -11.23 16.45
N LYS A 34 -7.49 -12.25 17.12
CA LYS A 34 -6.86 -12.87 18.29
C LYS A 34 -5.51 -13.50 18.00
N ASP A 35 -5.25 -13.93 16.78
CA ASP A 35 -3.95 -14.50 16.39
C ASP A 35 -2.87 -13.41 16.35
N ILE A 36 -3.20 -12.21 15.86
CA ILE A 36 -2.33 -11.02 15.90
C ILE A 36 -2.02 -10.65 17.35
N VAL A 37 -3.04 -10.55 18.20
CA VAL A 37 -2.87 -10.25 19.62
C VAL A 37 -2.00 -11.30 20.33
N SER A 38 -2.22 -12.58 20.03
CA SER A 38 -1.44 -13.69 20.59
C SER A 38 0.03 -13.64 20.14
N ALA A 39 0.28 -13.40 18.85
CA ALA A 39 1.64 -13.26 18.31
C ALA A 39 2.37 -12.08 18.95
N LEU A 40 1.72 -10.91 19.04
CA LEU A 40 2.26 -9.71 19.66
C LEU A 40 2.67 -9.97 21.13
N ASN A 41 1.80 -10.61 21.91
CA ASN A 41 2.06 -10.93 23.33
C ASN A 41 3.09 -12.04 23.53
N LYS A 42 3.45 -12.79 22.48
CA LYS A 42 4.55 -13.75 22.47
C LYS A 42 5.86 -13.17 21.95
N GLY A 43 5.89 -11.87 21.60
CA GLY A 43 7.05 -11.24 21.02
C GLY A 43 7.36 -11.72 19.59
N GLN A 44 6.37 -12.23 18.85
CA GLN A 44 6.54 -12.80 17.53
C GLN A 44 6.02 -11.83 16.45
N SER A 45 6.85 -11.56 15.46
CA SER A 45 6.41 -10.77 14.30
C SER A 45 5.53 -11.62 13.37
N TYR A 46 4.51 -10.98 12.83
CA TYR A 46 3.63 -11.48 11.78
C TYR A 46 3.70 -10.65 10.49
N ILE A 47 4.65 -9.69 10.43
CA ILE A 47 4.95 -8.88 9.25
C ILE A 47 6.41 -9.13 8.88
N GLY A 48 6.65 -9.65 7.67
CA GLY A 48 7.94 -10.22 7.28
C GLY A 48 9.15 -9.28 7.39
N HIS A 49 8.96 -7.98 7.14
CA HIS A 49 10.05 -6.99 7.23
C HIS A 49 10.23 -6.37 8.62
N ILE A 50 9.43 -6.76 9.62
CA ILE A 50 9.54 -6.28 11.02
C ILE A 50 10.17 -7.40 11.86
N PRO A 51 11.36 -7.19 12.47
CA PRO A 51 11.99 -8.18 13.32
C PRO A 51 11.21 -8.44 14.62
N SER A 52 11.19 -9.69 15.09
CA SER A 52 10.58 -10.05 16.37
C SER A 52 11.29 -9.38 17.56
N GLU A 53 12.58 -9.06 17.41
CA GLU A 53 13.37 -8.34 18.40
C GLU A 53 12.77 -6.98 18.73
N ASP A 54 12.26 -6.25 17.74
CA ASP A 54 11.64 -4.94 17.95
C ASP A 54 10.35 -5.05 18.79
N ILE A 55 9.58 -6.13 18.61
CA ILE A 55 8.40 -6.42 19.43
C ILE A 55 8.82 -6.77 20.86
N ASN A 56 9.84 -7.62 21.03
CA ASN A 56 10.35 -8.01 22.34
C ASN A 56 10.87 -6.80 23.13
N GLU A 57 11.63 -5.89 22.49
CA GLU A 57 12.10 -4.65 23.12
C GLU A 57 10.92 -3.77 23.56
N SER A 58 9.88 -3.68 22.75
CA SER A 58 8.66 -2.93 23.08
C SER A 58 7.92 -3.52 24.29
N MET A 59 7.90 -4.85 24.43
CA MET A 59 7.30 -5.51 25.58
C MET A 59 8.04 -5.22 26.89
N LYS A 60 9.36 -4.98 26.86
CA LYS A 60 10.16 -4.64 28.06
C LYS A 60 9.72 -3.33 28.72
N VAL A 61 9.16 -2.39 27.98
CA VAL A 61 8.59 -1.15 28.52
C VAL A 61 7.11 -1.29 28.94
N GLY A 62 6.58 -2.52 28.95
CA GLY A 62 5.22 -2.85 29.37
C GLY A 62 4.18 -2.72 28.26
N SER A 63 4.60 -2.64 26.98
CA SER A 63 3.67 -2.63 25.84
C SER A 63 3.14 -4.03 25.57
N TYR A 64 1.88 -4.15 25.14
CA TYR A 64 1.18 -5.43 24.92
C TYR A 64 0.03 -5.30 23.93
N GLY A 65 -0.55 -6.44 23.54
CA GLY A 65 -1.74 -6.50 22.67
C GLY A 65 -2.99 -6.93 23.43
N THR A 66 -4.15 -6.41 23.04
CA THR A 66 -5.45 -6.80 23.58
C THR A 66 -6.54 -6.78 22.51
N SER A 67 -7.60 -7.56 22.70
CA SER A 67 -8.86 -7.43 21.94
C SER A 67 -9.99 -6.82 22.78
N ASP A 68 -9.72 -6.46 24.03
CA ASP A 68 -10.69 -5.86 24.94
C ASP A 68 -10.73 -4.35 24.79
N MET A 69 -11.77 -3.83 24.15
CA MET A 69 -11.96 -2.39 23.93
C MET A 69 -12.23 -1.61 25.23
N SER A 70 -12.57 -2.28 26.35
CA SER A 70 -12.73 -1.58 27.64
C SER A 70 -11.43 -0.98 28.16
N GLU A 71 -10.27 -1.49 27.72
CA GLU A 71 -8.96 -0.97 28.10
C GLU A 71 -8.68 0.43 27.51
N ILE A 72 -9.49 0.92 26.56
CA ILE A 72 -9.43 2.30 26.06
C ILE A 72 -9.53 3.34 27.19
N GLN A 73 -10.30 3.05 28.23
CA GLN A 73 -10.37 3.94 29.40
C GLN A 73 -9.03 4.18 30.10
N SER A 74 -8.06 3.27 29.92
CA SER A 74 -6.73 3.34 30.57
C SER A 74 -5.69 4.11 29.78
N VAL A 75 -5.91 4.40 28.48
CA VAL A 75 -4.94 5.10 27.63
C VAL A 75 -5.16 6.61 27.60
N ASP A 76 -4.10 7.36 27.32
CA ASP A 76 -4.15 8.84 27.25
C ASP A 76 -4.42 9.33 25.82
N ALA A 77 -4.02 8.54 24.81
CA ALA A 77 -4.31 8.81 23.43
C ALA A 77 -4.71 7.50 22.71
N ILE A 78 -5.59 7.63 21.74
CA ILE A 78 -6.15 6.56 20.91
C ILE A 78 -5.79 6.89 19.47
N ILE A 79 -5.04 5.99 18.81
CA ILE A 79 -4.62 6.15 17.42
C ILE A 79 -5.30 5.08 16.59
N ILE A 80 -6.07 5.48 15.57
CA ILE A 80 -6.87 4.57 14.74
C ILE A 80 -6.15 4.34 13.42
N CYS A 81 -5.72 3.09 13.20
CA CYS A 81 -4.97 2.61 12.02
C CYS A 81 -5.69 1.44 11.31
N VAL A 82 -7.02 1.41 11.36
CA VAL A 82 -7.80 0.32 10.75
C VAL A 82 -7.89 0.46 9.23
N PRO A 83 -8.13 -0.65 8.49
CA PRO A 83 -8.30 -0.59 7.04
C PRO A 83 -9.48 0.27 6.62
N THR A 84 -9.31 0.94 5.49
CA THR A 84 -10.32 1.78 4.83
C THR A 84 -10.40 1.39 3.35
N PRO A 85 -11.01 0.25 2.99
CA PRO A 85 -11.13 -0.19 1.62
C PRO A 85 -12.18 0.63 0.83
N ILE A 86 -12.25 0.39 -0.47
CA ILE A 86 -13.34 0.84 -1.33
C ILE A 86 -14.18 -0.35 -1.79
N SER A 87 -15.47 -0.10 -2.05
CA SER A 87 -16.38 -1.07 -2.65
C SER A 87 -16.03 -1.35 -4.12
N LYS A 88 -16.68 -2.35 -4.73
CA LYS A 88 -16.56 -2.62 -6.17
C LYS A 88 -16.94 -1.40 -7.04
N ASN A 89 -17.80 -0.53 -6.53
CA ASN A 89 -18.24 0.70 -7.19
C ASN A 89 -17.33 1.90 -6.87
N ARG A 90 -16.16 1.68 -6.27
CA ARG A 90 -15.20 2.71 -5.84
C ARG A 90 -15.77 3.69 -4.82
N GLU A 91 -16.68 3.24 -3.96
CA GLU A 91 -17.22 4.01 -2.85
C GLU A 91 -16.45 3.72 -1.56
N PRO A 92 -16.23 4.73 -0.70
CA PRO A 92 -15.55 4.55 0.58
C PRO A 92 -16.27 3.54 1.49
N ASP A 93 -15.54 2.55 1.99
CA ASP A 93 -16.03 1.64 3.03
C ASP A 93 -15.34 1.95 4.36
N LEU A 94 -16.03 2.70 5.20
CA LEU A 94 -15.55 3.13 6.52
C LEU A 94 -16.16 2.32 7.67
N GLN A 95 -16.69 1.11 7.39
CA GLN A 95 -17.31 0.26 8.42
C GLN A 95 -16.36 -0.04 9.58
N TYR A 96 -15.06 -0.21 9.33
CA TYR A 96 -14.07 -0.48 10.39
C TYR A 96 -13.89 0.72 11.31
N VAL A 97 -13.78 1.96 10.75
CA VAL A 97 -13.70 3.19 11.55
C VAL A 97 -14.97 3.39 12.38
N LYS A 98 -16.15 3.21 11.76
CA LYS A 98 -17.44 3.29 12.44
C LYS A 98 -17.57 2.25 13.56
N SER A 99 -17.12 1.03 13.31
CA SER A 99 -17.15 -0.06 14.29
C SER A 99 -16.25 0.23 15.49
N VAL A 100 -15.01 0.72 15.23
CA VAL A 100 -14.08 1.13 16.28
C VAL A 100 -14.68 2.23 17.15
N MET A 101 -15.21 3.30 16.53
CA MET A 101 -15.79 4.41 17.29
C MET A 101 -16.97 3.98 18.14
N ARG A 102 -17.88 3.15 17.59
CA ARG A 102 -19.02 2.62 18.34
C ARG A 102 -18.59 1.75 19.55
N GLN A 103 -17.53 0.92 19.39
CA GLN A 103 -17.02 0.07 20.46
C GLN A 103 -16.22 0.86 21.50
N ALA A 104 -15.51 1.91 21.08
CA ALA A 104 -14.71 2.76 21.95
C ALA A 104 -15.55 3.74 22.78
N ALA A 105 -16.65 4.24 22.22
CA ALA A 105 -17.48 5.31 22.80
C ALA A 105 -17.83 5.13 24.28
N PRO A 106 -18.29 3.95 24.78
CA PRO A 106 -18.63 3.77 26.19
C PRO A 106 -17.45 3.90 27.16
N PHE A 107 -16.21 3.81 26.65
CA PHE A 107 -14.99 3.78 27.45
C PHE A 107 -14.16 5.06 27.32
N LEU A 108 -14.64 6.05 26.55
CA LEU A 108 -13.98 7.34 26.41
C LEU A 108 -14.04 8.13 27.73
N ARG A 109 -12.97 8.88 28.01
CA ARG A 109 -12.89 9.73 29.21
C ARG A 109 -12.32 11.11 28.91
N LYS A 110 -12.60 12.05 29.78
CA LYS A 110 -12.06 13.41 29.69
C LYS A 110 -10.54 13.40 29.65
N GLY A 111 -9.99 14.32 28.87
CA GLY A 111 -8.55 14.51 28.73
C GLY A 111 -7.88 13.62 27.67
N GLN A 112 -8.56 12.65 27.09
CA GLN A 112 -8.02 11.81 26.02
C GLN A 112 -7.88 12.57 24.70
N LEU A 113 -6.99 12.04 23.84
CA LEU A 113 -6.82 12.45 22.45
C LEU A 113 -7.18 11.28 21.54
N ILE A 114 -7.94 11.51 20.50
CA ILE A 114 -8.10 10.61 19.36
C ILE A 114 -7.35 11.17 18.16
N SER A 115 -6.59 10.31 17.49
CA SER A 115 -5.98 10.55 16.18
C SER A 115 -6.46 9.52 15.17
N LEU A 116 -7.06 9.96 14.07
CA LEU A 116 -7.28 9.10 12.92
C LEU A 116 -6.05 9.16 12.03
N GLU A 117 -5.46 7.99 11.74
CA GLU A 117 -4.32 7.86 10.81
C GLU A 117 -4.68 7.11 9.52
N SER A 118 -5.78 6.37 9.53
CA SER A 118 -6.28 5.71 8.32
C SER A 118 -6.58 6.73 7.22
N THR A 119 -6.20 6.43 5.99
CA THR A 119 -6.53 7.28 4.83
C THR A 119 -8.01 7.22 4.55
N THR A 120 -8.63 8.39 4.39
CA THR A 120 -10.07 8.55 4.23
C THR A 120 -10.39 9.73 3.31
N TYR A 121 -11.66 9.98 2.99
CA TYR A 121 -12.07 11.17 2.26
C TYR A 121 -12.02 12.43 3.17
N PRO A 122 -11.82 13.63 2.58
CA PRO A 122 -11.75 14.88 3.37
C PRO A 122 -13.06 15.17 4.09
N GLY A 123 -12.99 15.36 5.39
CA GLY A 123 -14.14 15.56 6.28
C GLY A 123 -14.53 14.32 7.10
N THR A 124 -13.92 13.17 6.85
CA THR A 124 -14.24 11.92 7.58
C THR A 124 -14.10 12.08 9.09
N THR A 125 -13.04 12.71 9.58
CA THR A 125 -12.84 12.91 11.02
C THR A 125 -13.92 13.77 11.63
N GLU A 126 -14.34 14.82 10.92
CA GLU A 126 -15.42 15.72 11.35
C GLU A 126 -16.81 15.06 11.29
N GLU A 127 -17.04 14.22 10.27
CA GLU A 127 -18.34 13.58 10.02
C GLU A 127 -18.57 12.31 10.84
N LEU A 128 -17.51 11.54 11.17
CA LEU A 128 -17.64 10.23 11.82
C LEU A 128 -17.03 10.15 13.22
N ILE A 129 -15.99 10.90 13.53
CA ILE A 129 -15.30 10.79 14.82
C ILE A 129 -15.87 11.82 15.82
N ILE A 130 -15.93 13.08 15.44
CA ILE A 130 -16.39 14.19 16.32
C ILE A 130 -17.80 13.93 16.85
N PRO A 131 -18.82 13.59 16.03
CA PRO A 131 -20.18 13.39 16.53
C PRO A 131 -20.28 12.31 17.62
N VAL A 132 -19.56 11.20 17.45
CA VAL A 132 -19.56 10.11 18.44
C VAL A 132 -19.00 10.57 19.79
N ILE A 133 -18.00 11.46 19.78
CA ILE A 133 -17.40 12.00 20.99
C ILE A 133 -18.37 13.02 21.66
N GLU A 134 -19.03 13.85 20.87
CA GLU A 134 -20.01 14.83 21.36
C GLU A 134 -21.24 14.14 21.94
N GLU A 135 -21.70 13.02 21.38
CA GLU A 135 -22.76 12.18 21.95
C GLU A 135 -22.40 11.64 23.36
N GLN A 136 -21.13 11.57 23.74
CA GLN A 136 -20.67 11.25 25.08
C GLN A 136 -20.64 12.51 26.01
N ASN A 137 -21.20 13.65 25.58
CA ASN A 137 -21.20 14.94 26.28
C ASN A 137 -19.78 15.50 26.51
N PHE A 138 -18.82 15.23 25.64
CA PHE A 138 -17.52 15.89 25.66
C PHE A 138 -17.45 17.09 24.73
N THR A 139 -16.89 18.18 25.21
CA THR A 139 -16.60 19.38 24.39
C THR A 139 -15.22 19.22 23.75
N ILE A 140 -15.16 19.25 22.41
CA ILE A 140 -13.89 19.14 21.65
C ILE A 140 -13.01 20.35 21.94
N GLY A 141 -11.73 20.09 22.22
CA GLY A 141 -10.72 21.11 22.56
C GLY A 141 -10.68 21.50 24.01
N ARG A 142 -11.63 21.04 24.85
CA ARG A 142 -11.67 21.24 26.30
C ARG A 142 -11.67 19.94 27.08
N ASP A 143 -12.70 19.10 26.85
CA ASP A 143 -12.85 17.82 27.55
C ASP A 143 -12.19 16.67 26.79
N PHE A 144 -12.18 16.74 25.46
CA PHE A 144 -11.63 15.74 24.57
C PHE A 144 -10.90 16.39 23.40
N TYR A 145 -9.90 15.71 22.82
CA TYR A 145 -9.08 16.27 21.75
C TYR A 145 -9.11 15.36 20.52
N VAL A 146 -9.26 15.95 19.34
CA VAL A 146 -9.36 15.23 18.08
C VAL A 146 -8.37 15.80 17.07
N VAL A 147 -7.57 14.91 16.47
CA VAL A 147 -6.65 15.25 15.41
C VAL A 147 -6.74 14.22 14.28
N TYR A 148 -6.30 14.62 13.12
CA TYR A 148 -5.97 13.72 12.01
C TYR A 148 -4.48 13.83 11.70
N SER A 149 -3.83 12.69 11.52
CA SER A 149 -2.41 12.66 11.21
C SER A 149 -2.11 11.47 10.30
N PRO A 150 -2.02 11.66 8.98
CA PRO A 150 -1.85 10.56 8.04
C PRO A 150 -0.53 9.84 8.22
N GLU A 151 -0.53 8.51 8.00
CA GLU A 151 0.70 7.77 7.83
C GLU A 151 1.26 7.98 6.41
N ARG A 152 2.58 8.23 6.33
CA ARG A 152 3.29 8.56 5.09
C ARG A 152 4.47 7.63 4.83
N GLU A 153 4.61 6.57 5.60
CA GLU A 153 5.66 5.58 5.46
C GLU A 153 5.57 4.86 4.09
N ASN A 154 6.73 4.49 3.58
CA ASN A 154 6.88 3.65 2.41
C ASN A 154 7.41 2.27 2.88
N PRO A 155 6.55 1.28 3.12
CA PRO A 155 6.97 -0.03 3.62
C PRO A 155 8.09 -0.63 2.78
N GLY A 156 9.16 -1.11 3.44
CA GLY A 156 10.36 -1.63 2.78
C GLY A 156 11.26 -0.55 2.13
N GLY A 157 11.01 0.74 2.38
CA GLY A 157 11.89 1.83 1.97
C GLY A 157 13.01 2.11 2.97
N ASP A 158 14.05 2.84 2.54
CA ASP A 158 15.24 3.13 3.36
C ASP A 158 15.02 4.24 4.40
N ILE A 159 13.94 5.03 4.27
CA ILE A 159 13.64 6.14 5.17
C ILE A 159 12.83 5.63 6.35
N ARG A 160 13.41 5.73 7.55
CA ARG A 160 12.71 5.35 8.79
C ARG A 160 11.55 6.29 9.08
N GLN A 161 10.47 5.75 9.66
CA GLN A 161 9.23 6.47 9.95
C GLN A 161 9.44 7.76 10.73
N GLU A 162 10.30 7.75 11.76
CA GLU A 162 10.61 8.93 12.59
C GLU A 162 11.30 10.08 11.85
N ASN A 163 11.88 9.81 10.67
CA ASN A 163 12.52 10.83 9.83
C ASN A 163 11.56 11.45 8.79
N ILE A 164 10.34 10.95 8.69
CA ILE A 164 9.31 11.51 7.81
C ILE A 164 8.55 12.57 8.59
N THR A 165 8.54 13.82 8.10
CA THR A 165 7.75 14.91 8.71
C THR A 165 6.31 14.48 8.88
N LYS A 166 5.81 14.44 10.12
CA LYS A 166 4.43 14.08 10.44
C LYS A 166 3.51 15.28 10.17
N ILE A 167 2.46 15.08 9.37
CA ILE A 167 1.42 16.12 9.14
C ILE A 167 0.36 15.99 10.22
N LEU A 168 -0.08 17.10 10.76
CA LEU A 168 -1.05 17.13 11.87
C LEU A 168 -2.10 18.21 11.68
N GLY A 169 -3.36 17.82 11.58
CA GLY A 169 -4.52 18.71 11.62
C GLY A 169 -5.32 18.51 12.90
N GLY A 170 -5.64 19.57 13.61
CA GLY A 170 -6.48 19.52 14.81
C GLY A 170 -7.87 20.08 14.59
N ALA A 171 -8.89 19.52 15.27
CA ALA A 171 -10.25 20.04 15.24
C ALA A 171 -10.34 21.46 15.84
N THR A 172 -9.46 21.76 16.79
CA THR A 172 -9.25 23.09 17.36
C THR A 172 -7.75 23.33 17.54
N LYS A 173 -7.36 24.58 17.82
CA LYS A 173 -5.97 24.90 18.15
C LYS A 173 -5.46 24.09 19.36
N ALA A 174 -6.32 23.88 20.38
CA ALA A 174 -5.96 23.06 21.54
C ALA A 174 -5.76 21.58 21.16
N CYS A 175 -6.56 21.04 20.24
CA CYS A 175 -6.38 19.70 19.70
C CYS A 175 -5.03 19.57 18.97
N ALA A 176 -4.71 20.51 18.08
CA ALA A 176 -3.44 20.52 17.35
C ALA A 176 -2.24 20.59 18.30
N GLN A 177 -2.29 21.46 19.31
CA GLN A 177 -1.23 21.57 20.33
C GLN A 177 -1.04 20.26 21.10
N LYS A 178 -2.12 19.60 21.50
CA LYS A 178 -2.06 18.33 22.22
C LYS A 178 -1.54 17.18 21.33
N GLY A 179 -1.95 17.14 20.08
CA GLY A 179 -1.41 16.20 19.08
C GLY A 179 0.08 16.44 18.83
N HIS A 180 0.49 17.70 18.67
CA HIS A 180 1.91 18.05 18.51
C HIS A 180 2.74 17.63 19.72
N ALA A 181 2.24 17.82 20.94
CA ALA A 181 2.91 17.39 22.16
C ALA A 181 3.03 15.85 22.28
N LEU A 182 2.18 15.08 21.60
CA LEU A 182 2.27 13.64 21.49
C LEU A 182 3.31 13.25 20.43
N TYR A 183 3.06 13.62 19.17
CA TYR A 183 3.86 13.18 18.02
C TYR A 183 5.28 13.74 18.01
N GLY A 184 5.50 14.94 18.53
CA GLY A 184 6.83 15.55 18.66
C GLY A 184 7.79 14.83 19.64
N LYS A 185 7.29 13.82 20.37
CA LYS A 185 8.17 12.93 21.17
C LYS A 185 8.67 11.73 20.37
N VAL A 186 8.07 11.45 19.22
CA VAL A 186 8.29 10.23 18.43
C VAL A 186 8.85 10.57 17.05
N PHE A 187 8.38 11.65 16.46
CA PHE A 187 8.81 12.12 15.13
C PHE A 187 9.73 13.32 15.26
N LYS A 188 10.77 13.38 14.44
CA LYS A 188 11.72 14.51 14.45
C LYS A 188 11.09 15.84 14.10
N GLU A 189 10.09 15.81 13.25
CA GLU A 189 9.39 17.00 12.80
C GLU A 189 7.89 16.73 12.68
N VAL A 190 7.07 17.68 13.20
CA VAL A 190 5.62 17.65 13.10
C VAL A 190 5.15 18.98 12.52
N ASN A 191 4.60 18.95 11.33
CA ASN A 191 4.04 20.10 10.63
C ASN A 191 2.55 20.21 10.94
N ILE A 192 2.17 21.24 11.69
CA ILE A 192 0.78 21.53 12.00
C ILE A 192 0.18 22.30 10.82
N VAL A 193 -0.89 21.77 10.26
CA VAL A 193 -1.71 22.45 9.24
C VAL A 193 -2.97 23.06 9.86
N SER A 194 -3.60 24.00 9.18
CA SER A 194 -4.66 24.85 9.74
C SER A 194 -5.99 24.12 10.01
N SER A 195 -6.20 22.91 9.47
CA SER A 195 -7.42 22.13 9.74
C SER A 195 -7.20 20.62 9.52
N ILE A 196 -8.11 19.81 10.06
CA ILE A 196 -8.19 18.37 9.80
C ILE A 196 -8.30 18.08 8.29
N LYS A 197 -9.20 18.79 7.59
CA LYS A 197 -9.42 18.60 6.14
C LYS A 197 -8.15 18.81 5.32
N ILE A 198 -7.30 19.77 5.69
CA ILE A 198 -6.02 19.99 5.01
C ILE A 198 -5.09 18.80 5.23
N ALA A 199 -5.04 18.26 6.44
CA ALA A 199 -4.21 17.08 6.71
C ALA A 199 -4.71 15.84 5.95
N GLU A 200 -6.04 15.62 5.87
CA GLU A 200 -6.67 14.57 5.08
C GLU A 200 -6.36 14.73 3.58
N LEU A 201 -6.52 15.95 3.04
CA LEU A 201 -6.24 16.28 1.64
C LEU A 201 -4.75 16.15 1.29
N THR A 202 -3.83 16.47 2.20
CA THR A 202 -2.39 16.34 1.96
C THR A 202 -2.03 14.91 1.57
N LYS A 203 -2.51 13.93 2.34
CA LYS A 203 -2.27 12.50 2.05
C LYS A 203 -2.85 12.09 0.70
N LEU A 204 -4.07 12.51 0.42
CA LEU A 204 -4.73 12.20 -0.85
C LEU A 204 -3.98 12.81 -2.02
N LEU A 205 -3.54 14.08 -1.92
CA LEU A 205 -2.79 14.74 -2.98
C LEU A 205 -1.48 14.01 -3.32
N GLU A 206 -0.73 13.54 -2.30
CA GLU A 206 0.49 12.76 -2.52
C GLU A 206 0.23 11.47 -3.31
N ASN A 207 -0.84 10.75 -2.98
CA ASN A 207 -1.20 9.51 -3.66
C ASN A 207 -1.85 9.76 -5.03
N ILE A 208 -2.65 10.81 -5.18
CA ILE A 208 -3.19 11.26 -6.48
C ILE A 208 -2.06 11.64 -7.43
N HIS A 209 -1.07 12.42 -6.96
CA HIS A 209 0.09 12.79 -7.75
C HIS A 209 0.81 11.55 -8.30
N ARG A 210 1.03 10.55 -7.45
CA ARG A 210 1.64 9.28 -7.87
C ARG A 210 0.77 8.52 -8.87
N ALA A 211 -0.53 8.39 -8.61
CA ALA A 211 -1.47 7.68 -9.47
C ALA A 211 -1.55 8.29 -10.88
N VAL A 212 -1.69 9.61 -10.97
CA VAL A 212 -1.79 10.33 -12.24
C VAL A 212 -0.50 10.20 -13.05
N ASN A 213 0.67 10.37 -12.42
CA ASN A 213 1.95 10.23 -13.10
C ASN A 213 2.22 8.79 -13.56
N LEU A 214 1.83 7.79 -12.77
CA LEU A 214 1.91 6.38 -13.19
C LEU A 214 0.93 6.08 -14.33
N GLY A 215 -0.26 6.65 -14.33
CA GLY A 215 -1.20 6.54 -15.45
C GLY A 215 -0.61 7.13 -16.72
N MET A 216 -0.10 8.36 -16.65
CA MET A 216 0.52 9.06 -17.75
C MET A 216 1.72 8.29 -18.34
N ILE A 217 2.65 7.82 -17.51
CA ILE A 217 3.84 7.12 -18.01
C ILE A 217 3.52 5.75 -18.60
N ASN A 218 2.47 5.08 -18.12
CA ASN A 218 2.00 3.84 -18.71
C ASN A 218 1.34 4.06 -20.08
N GLU A 219 0.55 5.14 -20.25
CA GLU A 219 0.02 5.53 -21.55
C GLU A 219 1.18 5.86 -22.53
N PHE A 220 2.14 6.66 -22.06
CA PHE A 220 3.34 7.03 -22.84
C PHE A 220 4.11 5.78 -23.28
N LYS A 221 4.24 4.76 -22.41
CA LYS A 221 4.87 3.48 -22.74
C LYS A 221 4.14 2.77 -23.89
N MET A 222 2.81 2.70 -23.85
CA MET A 222 2.04 2.04 -24.91
C MET A 222 2.23 2.73 -26.27
N ILE A 223 2.34 4.05 -26.27
CA ILE A 223 2.63 4.85 -27.48
C ILE A 223 4.06 4.59 -27.96
N CYS A 224 5.05 4.65 -27.07
CA CYS A 224 6.46 4.37 -27.40
C CYS A 224 6.65 2.98 -28.00
N ASP A 225 5.97 1.96 -27.46
CA ASP A 225 6.01 0.60 -28.00
C ASP A 225 5.53 0.54 -29.47
N LYS A 226 4.45 1.27 -29.81
CA LYS A 226 3.97 1.38 -31.19
C LYS A 226 4.96 2.11 -32.11
N MET A 227 5.76 3.03 -31.56
CA MET A 227 6.81 3.76 -32.27
C MET A 227 8.13 2.97 -32.37
N GLY A 228 8.26 1.84 -31.69
CA GLY A 228 9.49 1.07 -31.60
C GLY A 228 10.59 1.73 -30.74
N VAL A 229 10.19 2.59 -29.78
CA VAL A 229 11.08 3.36 -28.90
C VAL A 229 11.10 2.73 -27.50
N ASP A 230 12.29 2.64 -26.89
CA ASP A 230 12.42 2.17 -25.51
C ASP A 230 12.06 3.30 -24.52
N THR A 231 10.92 3.17 -23.87
CA THR A 231 10.43 4.15 -22.88
C THR A 231 11.37 4.33 -21.70
N MET A 232 12.10 3.28 -21.28
CA MET A 232 13.03 3.38 -20.15
C MET A 232 14.16 4.35 -20.47
N GLU A 233 14.74 4.24 -21.68
CA GLU A 233 15.79 5.16 -22.16
C GLU A 233 15.28 6.60 -22.23
N VAL A 234 14.04 6.82 -22.68
CA VAL A 234 13.44 8.17 -22.73
C VAL A 234 13.28 8.74 -21.32
N VAL A 235 12.81 7.93 -20.35
CA VAL A 235 12.67 8.39 -18.96
C VAL A 235 14.01 8.69 -18.32
N ASP A 236 15.02 7.82 -18.53
CA ASP A 236 16.38 8.04 -18.03
C ASP A 236 17.01 9.32 -18.60
N ALA A 237 16.84 9.55 -19.90
CA ALA A 237 17.29 10.78 -20.55
C ALA A 237 16.57 12.01 -19.99
N ALA A 238 15.25 11.97 -19.81
CA ALA A 238 14.48 13.07 -19.24
C ALA A 238 14.85 13.34 -17.77
N ALA A 239 15.21 12.30 -16.99
CA ALA A 239 15.62 12.41 -15.60
C ALA A 239 16.96 13.17 -15.41
N THR A 240 17.74 13.34 -16.45
CA THR A 240 18.97 14.18 -16.42
C THR A 240 18.67 15.67 -16.24
N LYS A 241 17.42 16.10 -16.51
CA LYS A 241 16.99 17.48 -16.31
C LYS A 241 16.86 17.80 -14.82
N PRO A 242 17.59 18.79 -14.28
CA PRO A 242 17.67 19.01 -12.82
C PRO A 242 16.43 19.72 -12.22
N PHE A 243 15.42 20.06 -13.01
CA PHE A 243 14.20 20.75 -12.55
C PHE A 243 12.99 20.42 -13.43
N GLY A 244 11.78 20.53 -12.86
CA GLY A 244 10.50 20.43 -13.58
C GLY A 244 10.17 19.04 -14.14
N PHE A 245 10.95 18.00 -13.79
CA PHE A 245 10.66 16.61 -14.12
C PHE A 245 11.01 15.71 -12.93
N VAL A 246 10.06 14.87 -12.54
CA VAL A 246 10.27 13.81 -11.56
C VAL A 246 10.07 12.49 -12.29
N PRO A 247 11.07 11.60 -12.35
CA PRO A 247 10.97 10.36 -13.11
C PRO A 247 9.99 9.40 -12.46
N TYR A 248 9.01 8.96 -13.24
CA TYR A 248 8.17 7.80 -12.96
C TYR A 248 8.44 6.74 -14.01
N TYR A 249 8.71 5.52 -13.58
CA TYR A 249 8.97 4.42 -14.48
C TYR A 249 7.69 3.61 -14.75
N PRO A 250 7.44 3.24 -16.01
CA PRO A 250 6.27 2.43 -16.34
C PRO A 250 6.37 1.02 -15.77
N GLY A 251 5.24 0.34 -15.69
CA GLY A 251 5.16 -1.02 -15.19
C GLY A 251 3.89 -1.74 -15.66
N PRO A 252 3.56 -2.91 -15.10
CA PRO A 252 2.40 -3.71 -15.51
C PRO A 252 1.07 -3.18 -14.97
N GLY A 253 1.08 -2.08 -14.24
CA GLY A 253 -0.07 -1.47 -13.59
C GLY A 253 0.18 -1.15 -12.11
N TRP A 254 -0.83 -0.57 -11.47
CA TRP A 254 -0.81 -0.26 -10.04
C TRP A 254 -0.97 -1.52 -9.20
N GLY A 255 -0.39 -1.47 -8.02
CA GLY A 255 -0.61 -2.44 -6.97
C GLY A 255 -0.46 -1.79 -5.61
N GLY A 256 -0.61 -2.60 -4.56
CA GLY A 256 -0.56 -2.17 -3.19
C GLY A 256 -1.89 -1.62 -2.68
N HIS A 257 -1.86 -1.13 -1.47
CA HIS A 257 -3.06 -0.76 -0.72
C HIS A 257 -3.51 0.69 -0.99
N CYS A 258 -2.59 1.60 -1.33
CA CYS A 258 -2.89 3.04 -1.38
C CYS A 258 -3.32 3.51 -2.77
N ILE A 259 -2.50 3.26 -3.81
CA ILE A 259 -2.72 3.85 -5.13
C ILE A 259 -4.01 3.37 -5.82
N PRO A 260 -4.43 2.10 -5.70
CA PRO A 260 -5.71 1.64 -6.23
C PRO A 260 -6.94 2.16 -5.47
N VAL A 261 -6.78 2.77 -4.29
CA VAL A 261 -7.86 3.12 -3.35
C VAL A 261 -7.96 4.63 -3.12
N ASP A 262 -6.90 5.24 -2.61
CA ASP A 262 -6.93 6.61 -2.08
C ASP A 262 -7.37 7.69 -3.07
N PRO A 263 -6.95 7.68 -4.36
CA PRO A 263 -7.40 8.66 -5.34
C PRO A 263 -8.92 8.65 -5.52
N PHE A 264 -9.54 7.48 -5.40
CA PHE A 264 -10.99 7.34 -5.59
C PHE A 264 -11.80 7.86 -4.40
N TYR A 265 -11.22 7.96 -3.20
CA TYR A 265 -11.82 8.69 -2.09
C TYR A 265 -12.07 10.15 -2.45
N PHE A 266 -11.08 10.80 -3.08
CA PHE A 266 -11.22 12.17 -3.50
C PHE A 266 -12.19 12.31 -4.69
N SER A 267 -12.12 11.40 -5.66
CA SER A 267 -13.06 11.38 -6.78
C SER A 267 -14.51 11.21 -6.33
N TRP A 268 -14.74 10.32 -5.34
CA TRP A 268 -16.06 10.12 -4.74
C TRP A 268 -16.54 11.38 -4.02
N LYS A 269 -15.71 11.97 -3.17
CA LYS A 269 -16.05 13.19 -2.40
C LYS A 269 -16.28 14.41 -3.31
N ALA A 270 -15.56 14.54 -4.41
CA ALA A 270 -15.71 15.64 -5.37
C ALA A 270 -17.14 15.71 -5.95
N LYS A 271 -17.83 14.58 -6.09
CA LYS A 271 -19.21 14.52 -6.61
C LYS A 271 -20.21 15.23 -5.70
N GLU A 272 -19.98 15.28 -4.37
CA GLU A 272 -20.80 16.04 -3.44
C GLU A 272 -20.77 17.55 -3.73
N PHE A 273 -19.70 18.03 -4.36
CA PHE A 273 -19.50 19.42 -4.77
C PHE A 273 -19.82 19.66 -6.25
N GLY A 274 -20.49 18.69 -6.90
CA GLY A 274 -20.83 18.79 -8.33
C GLY A 274 -19.61 18.69 -9.28
N MET A 275 -18.47 18.17 -8.81
CA MET A 275 -17.22 18.09 -9.58
C MET A 275 -16.88 16.66 -9.95
N ASN A 276 -16.30 16.50 -11.14
CA ASN A 276 -15.71 15.22 -11.60
C ASN A 276 -14.19 15.33 -11.61
N ALA A 277 -13.51 14.42 -10.90
CA ALA A 277 -12.05 14.38 -10.82
C ALA A 277 -11.45 13.66 -12.05
N ARG A 278 -11.52 14.28 -13.23
CA ARG A 278 -11.23 13.69 -14.55
C ARG A 278 -9.83 13.06 -14.64
N PHE A 279 -8.79 13.72 -14.14
CA PHE A 279 -7.42 13.17 -14.15
C PHE A 279 -7.30 11.89 -13.33
N ILE A 280 -8.03 11.79 -12.22
CA ILE A 280 -8.01 10.61 -11.35
C ILE A 280 -8.73 9.45 -12.03
N GLU A 281 -9.92 9.70 -12.58
CA GLU A 281 -10.69 8.68 -13.31
C GLU A 281 -9.92 8.18 -14.52
N LEU A 282 -9.35 9.08 -15.33
CA LEU A 282 -8.52 8.72 -16.48
C LEU A 282 -7.29 7.91 -16.07
N ALA A 283 -6.59 8.30 -15.00
CA ALA A 283 -5.45 7.53 -14.51
C ALA A 283 -5.86 6.10 -14.10
N GLY A 284 -7.06 5.94 -13.51
CA GLY A 284 -7.63 4.64 -13.20
C GLY A 284 -7.95 3.80 -14.45
N GLU A 285 -8.47 4.42 -15.50
CA GLU A 285 -8.71 3.78 -16.80
C GLU A 285 -7.40 3.34 -17.45
N MET A 286 -6.39 4.20 -17.46
CA MET A 286 -5.06 3.87 -17.99
C MET A 286 -4.40 2.72 -17.25
N ASN A 287 -4.63 2.60 -15.93
CA ASN A 287 -4.16 1.45 -15.16
C ASN A 287 -4.80 0.12 -15.60
N LEU A 288 -6.06 0.12 -16.01
CA LEU A 288 -6.71 -1.06 -16.57
C LEU A 288 -6.21 -1.33 -18.00
N ASN A 289 -6.15 -0.29 -18.81
CA ASN A 289 -5.71 -0.38 -20.22
C ASN A 289 -4.28 -0.96 -20.35
N VAL A 290 -3.34 -0.58 -19.46
CA VAL A 290 -1.98 -1.12 -19.51
C VAL A 290 -1.93 -2.62 -19.17
N GLN A 291 -2.84 -3.10 -18.33
CA GLN A 291 -2.93 -4.53 -18.03
C GLN A 291 -3.49 -5.32 -19.22
N ASP A 292 -4.52 -4.79 -19.87
CA ASP A 292 -5.12 -5.41 -21.06
C ASP A 292 -4.12 -5.35 -22.25
N TRP A 293 -3.41 -4.23 -22.42
CA TRP A 293 -2.33 -4.12 -23.39
C TRP A 293 -1.21 -5.15 -23.14
N LEU A 294 -0.86 -5.46 -21.87
CA LEU A 294 0.13 -6.48 -21.56
C LEU A 294 -0.37 -7.88 -21.93
N GLN A 295 -1.67 -8.17 -21.81
CA GLN A 295 -2.29 -9.40 -22.29
C GLN A 295 -2.14 -9.54 -23.81
N ASP A 296 -2.44 -8.48 -24.56
CA ASP A 296 -2.25 -8.45 -26.02
C ASP A 296 -0.78 -8.64 -26.40
N LYS A 297 0.15 -8.07 -25.63
CA LYS A 297 1.59 -8.25 -25.84
C LYS A 297 2.02 -9.71 -25.65
N ILE A 298 1.46 -10.40 -24.65
CA ILE A 298 1.70 -11.83 -24.41
C ILE A 298 1.21 -12.64 -25.61
N LEU A 299 -0.01 -12.39 -26.07
CA LEU A 299 -0.56 -13.07 -27.25
C LEU A 299 0.29 -12.83 -28.48
N HIS A 300 0.72 -11.58 -28.71
CA HIS A 300 1.60 -11.23 -29.83
C HIS A 300 2.91 -12.01 -29.78
N VAL A 301 3.61 -12.05 -28.63
CA VAL A 301 4.90 -12.72 -28.50
C VAL A 301 4.77 -14.24 -28.66
N LEU A 302 3.72 -14.85 -28.13
CA LEU A 302 3.44 -16.29 -28.33
C LEU A 302 3.15 -16.60 -29.81
N ASN A 303 2.40 -15.73 -30.49
CA ASN A 303 2.08 -15.89 -31.91
C ASN A 303 3.31 -15.85 -32.83
N LEU A 304 4.40 -15.14 -32.44
CA LEU A 304 5.65 -15.18 -33.19
C LEU A 304 6.26 -16.59 -33.32
N ASP A 305 5.95 -17.48 -32.38
CA ASP A 305 6.37 -18.87 -32.35
C ASP A 305 5.21 -19.83 -32.74
N GLY A 306 4.07 -19.32 -33.19
CA GLY A 306 2.89 -20.12 -33.55
C GLY A 306 2.20 -20.81 -32.36
N ILE A 307 2.38 -20.29 -31.13
CA ILE A 307 1.86 -20.91 -29.90
C ILE A 307 0.55 -20.23 -29.51
N ALA A 308 -0.54 -21.01 -29.44
CA ALA A 308 -1.79 -20.54 -28.87
C ALA A 308 -1.68 -20.42 -27.33
N LEU A 309 -2.39 -19.47 -26.74
CA LEU A 309 -2.37 -19.27 -25.27
C LEU A 309 -2.74 -20.56 -24.53
N SER A 310 -3.73 -21.31 -25.00
CA SER A 310 -4.20 -22.57 -24.39
C SER A 310 -3.19 -23.71 -24.40
N SER A 311 -2.15 -23.63 -25.23
CA SER A 311 -1.05 -24.61 -25.27
C SER A 311 0.28 -24.07 -24.72
N SER A 312 0.29 -22.79 -24.32
CA SER A 312 1.50 -22.10 -23.85
C SER A 312 1.86 -22.45 -22.42
N LYS A 313 3.17 -22.38 -22.13
CA LYS A 313 3.74 -22.48 -20.77
C LYS A 313 4.38 -21.15 -20.43
N ILE A 314 3.78 -20.41 -19.50
CA ILE A 314 4.20 -19.06 -19.13
C ILE A 314 4.71 -19.04 -17.69
N LEU A 315 5.84 -18.38 -17.47
CA LEU A 315 6.40 -18.16 -16.14
C LEU A 315 6.32 -16.66 -15.80
N LEU A 316 5.60 -16.31 -14.73
CA LEU A 316 5.56 -14.95 -14.19
C LEU A 316 6.66 -14.79 -13.14
N LEU A 317 7.48 -13.76 -13.25
CA LEU A 317 8.53 -13.42 -12.29
C LEU A 317 8.07 -12.22 -11.43
N GLY A 318 7.81 -12.51 -10.16
CA GLY A 318 7.31 -11.55 -9.17
C GLY A 318 5.78 -11.51 -9.07
N LEU A 319 5.25 -11.91 -7.92
CA LEU A 319 3.84 -11.75 -7.55
C LEU A 319 3.62 -10.50 -6.68
N SER A 320 4.65 -10.05 -5.96
CA SER A 320 4.60 -8.83 -5.17
C SER A 320 4.26 -7.63 -6.06
N TYR A 321 3.49 -6.69 -5.52
CA TYR A 321 3.19 -5.45 -6.26
C TYR A 321 4.41 -4.52 -6.37
N LYS A 322 5.37 -4.67 -5.47
CA LYS A 322 6.59 -3.86 -5.37
C LYS A 322 7.80 -4.77 -5.14
N GLU A 323 8.97 -4.32 -5.56
CA GLU A 323 10.22 -5.05 -5.37
C GLU A 323 10.60 -5.22 -3.89
N ASN A 324 11.11 -6.40 -3.56
CA ASN A 324 11.70 -6.77 -2.27
C ASN A 324 10.73 -6.64 -1.06
N VAL A 325 9.44 -6.86 -1.29
CA VAL A 325 8.41 -6.94 -0.23
C VAL A 325 7.54 -8.18 -0.38
N ASP A 326 7.01 -8.64 0.73
CA ASP A 326 6.07 -9.79 0.85
C ASP A 326 4.60 -9.33 0.77
N ASP A 327 4.29 -8.40 -0.14
CA ASP A 327 2.95 -7.85 -0.29
C ASP A 327 2.46 -7.99 -1.74
N ALA A 328 1.40 -8.78 -1.93
CA ALA A 328 0.78 -9.02 -3.23
C ALA A 328 -0.62 -8.38 -3.35
N ARG A 329 -1.02 -7.51 -2.39
CA ARG A 329 -2.33 -6.86 -2.43
C ARG A 329 -2.48 -6.03 -3.70
N GLU A 330 -3.61 -6.21 -4.39
CA GLU A 330 -3.95 -5.56 -5.66
C GLU A 330 -2.81 -5.63 -6.72
N SER A 331 -1.92 -6.64 -6.62
CA SER A 331 -0.84 -6.80 -7.59
C SER A 331 -1.38 -7.11 -8.99
N PRO A 332 -0.93 -6.40 -10.03
CA PRO A 332 -1.25 -6.73 -11.42
C PRO A 332 -0.87 -8.16 -11.81
N SER A 333 0.16 -8.71 -11.15
CA SER A 333 0.63 -10.08 -11.38
C SER A 333 -0.43 -11.13 -11.06
N LEU A 334 -1.25 -10.90 -10.01
CA LEU A 334 -2.33 -11.83 -9.66
C LEU A 334 -3.45 -11.81 -10.71
N ARG A 335 -3.82 -10.62 -11.22
CA ARG A 335 -4.80 -10.49 -12.29
C ARG A 335 -4.31 -11.17 -13.58
N LEU A 336 -3.04 -10.98 -13.91
CA LEU A 336 -2.45 -11.59 -15.09
C LEU A 336 -2.37 -13.12 -14.96
N TYR A 337 -2.02 -13.63 -13.76
CA TYR A 337 -2.02 -15.05 -13.46
C TYR A 337 -3.41 -15.68 -13.69
N ASP A 338 -4.43 -15.04 -13.11
CA ASP A 338 -5.83 -15.45 -13.26
C ASP A 338 -6.29 -15.42 -14.72
N TRP A 339 -5.97 -14.35 -15.45
CA TRP A 339 -6.32 -14.22 -16.86
C TRP A 339 -5.69 -15.33 -17.71
N ILE A 340 -4.40 -15.62 -17.56
CA ILE A 340 -3.75 -16.70 -18.32
C ILE A 340 -4.39 -18.05 -17.99
N SER A 341 -4.61 -18.33 -16.71
CA SER A 341 -5.21 -19.59 -16.24
C SER A 341 -6.63 -19.78 -16.75
N SER A 342 -7.46 -18.73 -16.66
CA SER A 342 -8.87 -18.76 -17.07
C SER A 342 -9.05 -18.88 -18.58
N ASN A 343 -8.03 -18.49 -19.38
CA ASN A 343 -8.02 -18.64 -20.84
C ASN A 343 -7.25 -19.89 -21.30
N GLY A 344 -7.02 -20.85 -20.39
CA GLY A 344 -6.46 -22.18 -20.71
C GLY A 344 -4.95 -22.24 -20.81
N GLY A 345 -4.22 -21.16 -20.55
CA GLY A 345 -2.75 -21.14 -20.53
C GLY A 345 -2.17 -21.83 -19.30
N HIS A 346 -1.03 -22.51 -19.46
CA HIS A 346 -0.32 -23.11 -18.34
C HIS A 346 0.62 -22.10 -17.70
N VAL A 347 0.14 -21.45 -16.62
CA VAL A 347 0.91 -20.44 -15.90
C VAL A 347 1.54 -20.99 -14.64
N LYS A 348 2.79 -20.58 -14.37
CA LYS A 348 3.50 -20.74 -13.09
C LYS A 348 4.13 -19.42 -12.70
N TYR A 349 4.61 -19.33 -11.46
CA TYR A 349 5.30 -18.13 -11.00
C TYR A 349 6.61 -18.48 -10.27
N SER A 350 7.48 -17.50 -10.20
CA SER A 350 8.64 -17.50 -9.29
C SER A 350 8.67 -16.17 -8.55
N ASP A 351 8.73 -16.24 -7.23
CA ASP A 351 8.84 -15.06 -6.36
C ASP A 351 9.61 -15.45 -5.09
N PRO A 352 10.67 -14.73 -4.69
CA PRO A 352 11.46 -15.06 -3.51
C PRO A 352 10.69 -14.87 -2.19
N HIS A 353 9.66 -14.00 -2.18
CA HIS A 353 8.88 -13.67 -0.99
C HIS A 353 7.59 -14.49 -0.86
N PHE A 354 7.18 -15.18 -1.94
CA PHE A 354 5.98 -16.02 -1.94
C PHE A 354 6.31 -17.47 -2.32
N PRO A 355 6.81 -18.30 -1.39
CA PRO A 355 7.06 -19.73 -1.66
C PRO A 355 5.79 -20.50 -2.02
N LYS A 356 4.61 -20.04 -1.52
CA LYS A 356 3.29 -20.52 -1.91
C LYS A 356 2.48 -19.34 -2.46
N PHE A 357 1.54 -19.63 -3.37
CA PHE A 357 0.66 -18.59 -3.92
C PHE A 357 -0.10 -17.88 -2.80
N PRO A 358 -0.09 -16.54 -2.74
CA PRO A 358 -0.78 -15.80 -1.68
C PRO A 358 -2.28 -16.00 -1.80
N SER A 359 -2.92 -16.46 -0.74
CA SER A 359 -4.37 -16.54 -0.67
C SER A 359 -4.97 -15.14 -0.50
N SER A 360 -5.96 -14.80 -1.30
CA SER A 360 -6.76 -13.59 -1.16
C SER A 360 -8.24 -13.94 -1.33
N MET A 361 -9.15 -13.05 -0.92
CA MET A 361 -10.59 -13.23 -1.17
C MET A 361 -10.93 -13.29 -2.68
N LYS A 362 -10.05 -12.77 -3.55
CA LYS A 362 -10.28 -12.65 -4.98
C LYS A 362 -9.59 -13.75 -5.79
N TYR A 363 -8.42 -14.20 -5.34
CA TYR A 363 -7.61 -15.20 -6.05
C TYR A 363 -7.15 -16.30 -5.09
N SER A 364 -7.37 -17.57 -5.47
CA SER A 364 -6.97 -18.74 -4.68
C SER A 364 -6.44 -19.84 -5.61
N PHE A 365 -5.12 -19.91 -5.75
CA PHE A 365 -4.43 -20.95 -6.51
C PHE A 365 -3.55 -21.78 -5.57
N LYS A 366 -3.40 -23.09 -5.88
CA LYS A 366 -2.60 -24.03 -5.07
C LYS A 366 -1.18 -24.22 -5.62
N ASP A 367 -0.61 -23.17 -6.18
CA ASP A 367 0.73 -23.23 -6.78
C ASP A 367 1.83 -22.85 -5.78
N SER A 368 3.03 -23.30 -6.09
CA SER A 368 4.26 -22.93 -5.38
C SER A 368 5.25 -22.27 -6.32
N SER A 369 6.10 -21.41 -5.76
CA SER A 369 7.15 -20.70 -6.48
C SER A 369 8.10 -21.69 -7.17
N VAL A 370 8.34 -21.50 -8.46
CA VAL A 370 9.28 -22.30 -9.26
C VAL A 370 10.70 -21.85 -8.93
N LYS A 371 11.57 -22.80 -8.56
CA LYS A 371 13.01 -22.53 -8.43
C LYS A 371 13.61 -22.25 -9.81
N LEU A 372 14.25 -21.10 -9.97
CA LEU A 372 14.90 -20.71 -11.21
C LEU A 372 16.20 -21.47 -11.41
N THR A 373 16.26 -22.26 -12.48
CA THR A 373 17.43 -23.01 -12.95
C THR A 373 17.44 -23.00 -14.46
N SER A 374 18.57 -23.33 -15.10
CA SER A 374 18.64 -23.47 -16.55
C SER A 374 17.64 -24.51 -17.09
N ALA A 375 17.40 -25.58 -16.33
CA ALA A 375 16.44 -26.63 -16.71
C ALA A 375 14.98 -26.20 -16.56
N SER A 376 14.64 -25.44 -15.50
CA SER A 376 13.27 -24.94 -15.30
C SER A 376 12.91 -23.88 -16.33
N LEU A 377 13.79 -22.89 -16.59
CA LEU A 377 13.55 -21.79 -17.51
C LEU A 377 13.29 -22.28 -18.96
N LYS A 378 14.04 -23.27 -19.42
CA LYS A 378 13.86 -23.86 -20.77
C LYS A 378 12.50 -24.53 -21.00
N LYS A 379 11.76 -24.86 -19.93
CA LYS A 379 10.43 -25.49 -20.03
C LYS A 379 9.32 -24.51 -20.42
N PHE A 380 9.55 -23.21 -20.25
CA PHE A 380 8.56 -22.17 -20.52
C PHE A 380 8.75 -21.59 -21.93
N ASP A 381 7.65 -21.30 -22.57
CA ASP A 381 7.64 -20.65 -23.88
C ASP A 381 7.84 -19.16 -23.73
N LEU A 382 7.32 -18.58 -22.64
CA LEU A 382 7.42 -17.17 -22.33
C LEU A 382 7.70 -16.96 -20.84
N VAL A 383 8.60 -16.04 -20.53
CA VAL A 383 8.86 -15.50 -19.19
C VAL A 383 8.40 -14.06 -19.16
N VAL A 384 7.60 -13.67 -18.16
CA VAL A 384 7.12 -12.27 -17.99
C VAL A 384 7.67 -11.74 -16.68
N LEU A 385 8.54 -10.74 -16.75
CA LEU A 385 9.08 -10.06 -15.57
C LEU A 385 8.13 -8.94 -15.15
N LEU A 386 7.46 -9.14 -14.01
CA LEU A 386 6.45 -8.21 -13.46
C LEU A 386 6.98 -7.41 -12.28
N THR A 387 7.86 -8.01 -11.45
CA THR A 387 8.47 -7.33 -10.31
C THR A 387 9.97 -7.60 -10.25
N LYS A 388 10.75 -6.52 -10.10
CA LYS A 388 12.21 -6.56 -10.13
C LYS A 388 12.77 -6.84 -8.73
N HIS A 389 12.77 -8.12 -8.30
CA HIS A 389 13.41 -8.51 -7.04
C HIS A 389 14.92 -8.62 -7.17
N LYS A 390 15.67 -8.17 -6.16
CA LYS A 390 17.14 -8.26 -6.11
C LYS A 390 17.65 -9.70 -6.08
N ASP A 391 16.83 -10.63 -5.57
CA ASP A 391 17.18 -12.05 -5.42
C ASP A 391 17.03 -12.87 -6.72
N PHE A 392 16.59 -12.25 -7.82
CA PHE A 392 16.55 -12.90 -9.13
C PHE A 392 17.93 -12.90 -9.79
N ASP A 393 18.35 -14.07 -10.30
CA ASP A 393 19.53 -14.19 -11.17
C ASP A 393 19.15 -13.78 -12.61
N TYR A 394 19.26 -12.50 -12.90
CA TYR A 394 18.93 -11.93 -14.22
C TYR A 394 19.80 -12.44 -15.37
N PRO A 395 21.13 -12.65 -15.20
CA PRO A 395 21.97 -13.32 -16.19
C PRO A 395 21.46 -14.73 -16.55
N LEU A 396 21.09 -15.53 -15.55
CA LEU A 396 20.53 -16.88 -15.75
C LEU A 396 19.21 -16.80 -16.52
N ILE A 397 18.29 -15.89 -16.12
CA ILE A 397 16.99 -15.69 -16.76
C ILE A 397 17.20 -15.34 -18.23
N LYS A 398 18.03 -14.33 -18.53
CA LYS A 398 18.31 -13.88 -19.91
C LYS A 398 18.89 -15.00 -20.78
N LYS A 399 19.80 -15.80 -20.22
CA LYS A 399 20.52 -16.85 -20.96
C LYS A 399 19.64 -18.03 -21.33
N TYR A 400 18.68 -18.42 -20.48
CA TYR A 400 17.96 -19.69 -20.63
C TYR A 400 16.46 -19.56 -20.95
N SER A 401 15.89 -18.35 -20.93
CA SER A 401 14.53 -18.13 -21.39
C SER A 401 14.44 -18.06 -22.91
N LYS A 402 13.41 -18.66 -23.51
CA LYS A 402 13.16 -18.59 -24.96
C LYS A 402 12.74 -17.19 -25.38
N ARG A 403 11.74 -16.64 -24.69
CA ARG A 403 11.18 -15.31 -24.87
C ARG A 403 11.00 -14.64 -23.50
N ILE A 404 11.22 -13.34 -23.43
CA ILE A 404 11.02 -12.53 -22.21
C ILE A 404 10.20 -11.32 -22.55
N ILE A 405 9.15 -11.06 -21.80
CA ILE A 405 8.51 -9.74 -21.71
C ILE A 405 9.01 -9.08 -20.43
N ASP A 406 9.68 -7.95 -20.57
CA ASP A 406 10.26 -7.19 -19.46
C ASP A 406 9.47 -5.91 -19.23
N THR A 407 8.68 -5.86 -18.15
CA THR A 407 7.88 -4.68 -17.76
C THR A 407 8.65 -3.70 -16.88
N ARG A 408 9.91 -4.02 -16.51
CA ARG A 408 10.70 -3.28 -15.50
C ARG A 408 12.01 -2.69 -16.00
N GLY A 409 12.32 -2.88 -17.27
CA GLY A 409 13.53 -2.31 -17.86
C GLY A 409 14.83 -2.94 -17.40
N VAL A 410 14.81 -4.21 -16.99
CA VAL A 410 16.02 -4.92 -16.52
C VAL A 410 16.92 -5.35 -17.68
N PHE A 411 16.32 -5.72 -18.81
CA PHE A 411 17.03 -6.22 -19.98
C PHE A 411 16.97 -5.22 -21.12
N ALA A 412 18.05 -5.09 -21.88
CA ALA A 412 17.98 -4.37 -23.14
C ALA A 412 17.09 -5.13 -24.14
N PRO A 413 16.08 -4.47 -24.74
CA PRO A 413 15.19 -5.10 -25.71
C PRO A 413 15.95 -5.42 -27.00
N ASN A 414 15.58 -6.50 -27.67
CA ASN A 414 16.17 -6.88 -28.95
C ASN A 414 15.13 -7.35 -29.98
N GLN A 415 13.86 -7.30 -29.63
CA GLN A 415 12.69 -7.68 -30.45
C GLN A 415 12.72 -9.12 -31.01
N LYS A 416 13.68 -9.93 -30.55
CA LYS A 416 13.79 -11.38 -30.89
C LYS A 416 13.52 -12.25 -29.67
N THR A 417 14.24 -11.98 -28.57
CA THR A 417 14.13 -12.75 -27.33
C THR A 417 13.63 -11.90 -26.16
N VAL A 418 13.88 -10.60 -26.17
CA VAL A 418 13.46 -9.65 -25.12
C VAL A 418 12.59 -8.58 -25.72
N PHE A 419 11.38 -8.44 -25.21
CA PHE A 419 10.37 -7.47 -25.57
C PHE A 419 10.07 -6.58 -24.37
N ARG A 420 9.79 -5.29 -24.59
CA ARG A 420 9.22 -4.42 -23.56
C ARG A 420 7.75 -4.79 -23.34
N GLY A 421 7.35 -4.75 -22.05
CA GLY A 421 6.00 -5.03 -21.58
C GLY A 421 5.44 -3.93 -20.70
#